data_03f5e02f98d7a86e398010ca9b72e6ae
#
_entry.id   03f5e02f98d7a86e398010ca9b72e6ae
#
_cell.length_a   1.000
_cell.length_b   1.000
_cell.length_c   1.000
_cell.angle_alpha   90.00
_cell.angle_beta   90.00
_cell.angle_gamma   90.00
#
_symmetry.space_group_name_H-M   'P 1'
#
loop_
_entity.id
_entity.type
_entity.pdbx_description
1 polymer ?
#
loop_
_entity_poly.entity_id
_entity_poly.type
_entity_poly.pdbx_seq_one_letter_code
_entity_poly.pdbx_strand_id
1 'polypeptide(L)'
;MHHGIDYGGSFDVLAAGDGIVEHVGWSPKGGGHVVIIKHASNLYTVYYHGREATKLQKGERVKAGQFIYRSGNTGASNGNHLHFECRRSRKWGDTVDPNIYLSGDAPSPEPTQPSKANLRVDGRLGRNTWRAWQRALKDNPKYEYYGIIDGMPGPITWKAIQRSCGAKVDGVPGPNTRKAVQRLLKNLREYSGRIDGIWGRGTISALQRALNKGVYK
;
A
#
# COMPACT_ATOMS: atom_id res chain seq x y z
N MET A 1 16.09 3.42 9.96
CA MET A 1 14.62 3.61 10.06
C MET A 1 14.01 2.24 10.27
N HIS A 2 13.26 2.03 11.35
CA HIS A 2 12.58 0.77 11.64
C HIS A 2 11.33 0.65 10.77
N HIS A 3 11.19 -0.45 10.05
CA HIS A 3 10.19 -0.56 8.96
C HIS A 3 9.00 -1.46 9.30
N GLY A 4 8.90 -1.97 10.52
CA GLY A 4 7.89 -2.93 10.94
C GLY A 4 7.53 -2.83 12.42
N ILE A 5 6.99 -3.92 12.97
CA ILE A 5 6.70 -4.10 14.39
C ILE A 5 7.53 -5.26 14.91
N ASP A 6 8.14 -5.08 16.09
CA ASP A 6 8.83 -6.14 16.80
C ASP A 6 7.93 -6.74 17.89
N TYR A 7 7.70 -8.04 17.78
CA TYR A 7 7.00 -8.82 18.80
C TYR A 7 8.04 -9.64 19.56
N GLY A 8 8.33 -9.21 20.82
CA GLY A 8 9.33 -9.84 21.66
C GLY A 8 8.92 -11.21 22.19
N GLY A 9 9.91 -12.11 22.35
CA GLY A 9 9.72 -13.43 22.94
C GLY A 9 9.80 -14.60 21.95
N SER A 10 9.65 -15.81 22.47
CA SER A 10 9.63 -17.07 21.70
C SER A 10 8.21 -17.60 21.61
N PHE A 11 7.62 -17.56 20.43
CA PHE A 11 6.25 -18.00 20.16
C PHE A 11 6.13 -18.56 18.74
N ASP A 12 5.02 -19.22 18.45
CA ASP A 12 4.70 -19.70 17.13
C ASP A 12 4.25 -18.55 16.24
N VAL A 13 4.95 -18.34 15.15
CA VAL A 13 4.63 -17.32 14.14
C VAL A 13 3.66 -17.92 13.15
N LEU A 14 2.55 -17.22 12.96
CA LEU A 14 1.44 -17.66 12.11
C LEU A 14 1.28 -16.68 10.93
N ALA A 15 0.78 -17.20 9.81
CA ALA A 15 0.47 -16.40 8.65
C ALA A 15 -0.65 -15.38 8.97
N ALA A 16 -0.41 -14.11 8.71
CA ALA A 16 -1.35 -13.02 9.00
C ALA A 16 -2.61 -13.04 8.11
N GLY A 17 -2.59 -13.81 7.02
CA GLY A 17 -3.71 -13.91 6.09
C GLY A 17 -3.50 -15.02 5.06
N ASP A 18 -4.55 -15.33 4.31
CA ASP A 18 -4.47 -16.23 3.15
C ASP A 18 -3.50 -15.65 2.11
N GLY A 19 -2.67 -16.52 1.52
CA GLY A 19 -1.70 -16.05 0.54
C GLY A 19 -0.91 -17.15 -0.15
N ILE A 20 0.12 -16.74 -0.86
CA ILE A 20 1.09 -17.61 -1.52
C ILE A 20 2.47 -17.25 -1.00
N VAL A 21 3.24 -18.25 -0.62
CA VAL A 21 4.64 -18.09 -0.20
C VAL A 21 5.44 -17.57 -1.39
N GLU A 22 5.88 -16.32 -1.31
CA GLU A 22 6.65 -15.66 -2.36
C GLU A 22 8.15 -15.89 -2.22
N HIS A 23 8.63 -16.01 -0.97
CA HIS A 23 10.03 -16.26 -0.66
C HIS A 23 10.17 -16.96 0.67
N VAL A 24 11.13 -17.88 0.73
CA VAL A 24 11.66 -18.50 1.94
C VAL A 24 13.18 -18.55 1.83
N GLY A 25 13.89 -18.37 2.93
CA GLY A 25 15.35 -18.49 2.92
C GLY A 25 16.05 -17.69 4.01
N TRP A 26 17.31 -17.40 3.76
CA TRP A 26 18.17 -16.59 4.62
C TRP A 26 18.32 -15.18 4.05
N SER A 27 18.12 -14.17 4.89
CA SER A 27 18.36 -12.77 4.53
C SER A 27 19.78 -12.34 4.93
N PRO A 28 20.70 -12.14 3.98
CA PRO A 28 22.08 -11.77 4.28
C PRO A 28 22.22 -10.35 4.86
N LYS A 29 21.16 -9.55 4.74
CA LYS A 29 21.12 -8.17 5.26
C LYS A 29 20.60 -8.08 6.71
N GLY A 30 20.78 -9.11 7.49
CA GLY A 30 20.47 -9.12 8.91
C GLY A 30 19.13 -9.75 9.29
N GLY A 31 18.27 -10.09 8.35
CA GLY A 31 16.94 -10.64 8.67
C GLY A 31 16.92 -12.10 9.15
N GLY A 32 18.05 -12.83 9.05
CA GLY A 32 18.08 -14.23 9.42
C GLY A 32 17.18 -15.11 8.56
N HIS A 33 16.52 -16.10 9.15
CA HIS A 33 15.46 -16.86 8.48
C HIS A 33 14.26 -15.96 8.20
N VAL A 34 13.87 -15.91 6.92
CA VAL A 34 12.81 -15.03 6.44
C VAL A 34 11.75 -15.78 5.64
N VAL A 35 10.51 -15.40 5.83
CA VAL A 35 9.38 -15.81 4.97
C VAL A 35 8.68 -14.56 4.47
N ILE A 36 8.33 -14.55 3.18
CA ILE A 36 7.51 -13.52 2.56
C ILE A 36 6.27 -14.18 1.99
N ILE A 37 5.10 -13.72 2.41
CA ILE A 37 3.82 -14.18 1.89
C ILE A 37 3.20 -13.06 1.06
N LYS A 38 2.79 -13.39 -0.16
CA LYS A 38 2.03 -12.52 -1.03
C LYS A 38 0.54 -12.77 -0.83
N HIS A 39 -0.18 -11.75 -0.42
CA HIS A 39 -1.64 -11.78 -0.26
C HIS A 39 -2.35 -11.19 -1.47
N ALA A 40 -3.67 -11.20 -1.46
CA ALA A 40 -4.47 -10.47 -2.42
C ALA A 40 -4.09 -8.97 -2.44
N SER A 41 -4.41 -8.28 -3.56
CA SER A 41 -4.15 -6.84 -3.73
C SER A 41 -2.68 -6.42 -3.64
N ASN A 42 -1.75 -7.35 -3.96
CA ASN A 42 -0.29 -7.11 -3.89
C ASN A 42 0.21 -6.62 -2.52
N LEU A 43 -0.44 -7.04 -1.46
CA LEU A 43 0.08 -6.93 -0.11
C LEU A 43 1.06 -8.07 0.14
N TYR A 44 2.17 -7.75 0.79
CA TYR A 44 3.16 -8.72 1.23
C TYR A 44 3.34 -8.61 2.74
N THR A 45 3.35 -9.73 3.43
CA THR A 45 3.81 -9.78 4.82
C THR A 45 5.17 -10.44 4.87
N VAL A 46 6.05 -9.88 5.68
CA VAL A 46 7.42 -10.34 5.83
C VAL A 46 7.65 -10.68 7.29
N TYR A 47 8.19 -11.85 7.50
CA TYR A 47 8.46 -12.43 8.80
C TYR A 47 9.96 -12.68 8.89
N TYR A 48 10.63 -12.09 9.88
CA TYR A 48 12.07 -12.18 10.06
C TYR A 48 12.45 -12.88 11.37
N HIS A 49 13.72 -13.19 11.47
CA HIS A 49 14.37 -13.74 12.66
C HIS A 49 13.81 -15.11 13.11
N GLY A 50 13.28 -15.90 12.18
CA GLY A 50 12.84 -17.26 12.49
C GLY A 50 13.93 -18.05 13.21
N ARG A 51 13.55 -18.84 14.23
CA ARG A 51 14.50 -19.67 14.98
C ARG A 51 15.20 -20.69 14.08
N GLU A 52 14.46 -21.20 13.10
CA GLU A 52 14.89 -22.23 12.16
C GLU A 52 14.26 -21.96 10.79
N ALA A 53 14.75 -22.62 9.77
CA ALA A 53 14.15 -22.56 8.45
C ALA A 53 12.70 -23.08 8.49
N THR A 54 11.79 -22.38 7.83
CA THR A 54 10.42 -22.88 7.67
C THR A 54 10.38 -24.15 6.82
N LYS A 55 9.34 -24.97 7.03
CA LYS A 55 9.01 -26.10 6.15
C LYS A 55 8.21 -25.70 4.91
N LEU A 56 7.70 -24.47 4.89
CA LEU A 56 6.98 -23.95 3.74
C LEU A 56 7.88 -23.82 2.52
N GLN A 57 7.30 -23.96 1.34
CA GLN A 57 8.02 -23.84 0.07
C GLN A 57 7.49 -22.65 -0.74
N LYS A 58 8.38 -22.04 -1.53
CA LYS A 58 7.96 -20.98 -2.48
C LYS A 58 6.88 -21.52 -3.43
N GLY A 59 5.81 -20.75 -3.60
CA GLY A 59 4.63 -21.10 -4.39
C GLY A 59 3.54 -21.81 -3.59
N GLU A 60 3.82 -22.26 -2.36
CA GLU A 60 2.83 -22.92 -1.50
C GLU A 60 1.71 -21.94 -1.09
N ARG A 61 0.47 -22.44 -1.06
CA ARG A 61 -0.67 -21.71 -0.53
C ARG A 61 -0.74 -21.84 0.97
N VAL A 62 -0.91 -20.74 1.67
CA VAL A 62 -1.10 -20.72 3.12
C VAL A 62 -2.45 -20.09 3.48
N LYS A 63 -2.98 -20.50 4.61
CA LYS A 63 -4.17 -19.94 5.22
C LYS A 63 -3.83 -19.01 6.38
N ALA A 64 -4.69 -18.05 6.65
CA ALA A 64 -4.61 -17.25 7.87
C ALA A 64 -4.50 -18.17 9.10
N GLY A 65 -3.56 -17.88 9.99
CA GLY A 65 -3.28 -18.70 11.16
C GLY A 65 -2.45 -19.95 10.91
N GLN A 66 -2.04 -20.25 9.66
CA GLN A 66 -1.13 -21.37 9.38
C GLN A 66 0.25 -21.10 9.97
N PHE A 67 0.81 -22.12 10.63
CA PHE A 67 2.15 -22.06 11.22
C PHE A 67 3.23 -21.81 10.16
N ILE A 68 4.15 -20.91 10.47
CA ILE A 68 5.30 -20.55 9.62
C ILE A 68 6.60 -21.13 10.21
N TYR A 69 6.93 -20.69 11.43
CA TYR A 69 8.09 -21.11 12.24
C TYR A 69 7.94 -20.55 13.67
N ARG A 70 8.89 -20.85 14.55
CA ARG A 70 9.01 -20.18 15.84
C ARG A 70 9.85 -18.90 15.72
N SER A 71 9.43 -17.84 16.40
CA SER A 71 10.25 -16.63 16.52
C SER A 71 11.58 -16.94 17.20
N GLY A 72 12.64 -16.28 16.77
CA GLY A 72 13.99 -16.57 17.19
C GLY A 72 14.90 -15.35 17.20
N ASN A 73 16.20 -15.59 17.13
CA ASN A 73 17.25 -14.58 17.23
C ASN A 73 18.27 -14.73 16.09
N THR A 74 17.83 -15.18 14.90
CA THR A 74 18.74 -15.37 13.76
C THR A 74 18.96 -14.07 13.00
N GLY A 75 20.13 -13.92 12.38
CA GLY A 75 20.51 -12.68 11.70
C GLY A 75 21.04 -11.61 12.67
N ALA A 76 20.84 -10.34 12.33
CA ALA A 76 21.23 -9.19 13.17
C ALA A 76 20.12 -8.89 14.18
N SER A 77 20.09 -9.62 15.27
CA SER A 77 19.08 -9.54 16.31
C SER A 77 19.72 -9.67 17.70
N ASN A 78 19.21 -8.96 18.69
CA ASN A 78 19.73 -8.94 20.05
C ASN A 78 18.92 -9.80 21.04
N GLY A 79 17.88 -10.50 20.57
CA GLY A 79 17.01 -11.32 21.40
C GLY A 79 15.90 -11.97 20.62
N ASN A 80 15.25 -12.99 21.19
CA ASN A 80 14.16 -13.67 20.51
C ASN A 80 13.00 -12.71 20.24
N HIS A 81 12.66 -12.50 18.98
CA HIS A 81 11.53 -11.70 18.53
C HIS A 81 11.13 -12.06 17.10
N LEU A 82 9.95 -11.63 16.70
CA LEU A 82 9.53 -11.54 15.32
C LEU A 82 9.60 -10.07 14.89
N HIS A 83 10.41 -9.75 13.90
CA HIS A 83 10.25 -8.49 13.16
C HIS A 83 9.27 -8.72 12.02
N PHE A 84 8.12 -8.02 12.08
CA PHE A 84 7.02 -8.19 11.15
C PHE A 84 6.79 -6.93 10.33
N GLU A 85 6.74 -7.09 9.01
CA GLU A 85 6.44 -5.97 8.10
C GLU A 85 5.26 -6.27 7.21
N CYS A 86 4.51 -5.23 6.88
CA CYS A 86 3.60 -5.18 5.74
C CYS A 86 4.20 -4.32 4.64
N ARG A 87 4.17 -4.80 3.38
CA ARG A 87 4.72 -4.10 2.22
C ARG A 87 3.74 -4.08 1.06
N ARG A 88 3.82 -3.03 0.24
CA ARG A 88 3.05 -2.92 -1.01
C ARG A 88 3.75 -3.56 -2.21
N SER A 89 5.00 -3.92 -2.07
CA SER A 89 5.79 -4.62 -3.08
C SER A 89 6.88 -5.46 -2.42
N ARG A 90 7.61 -6.24 -3.23
CA ARG A 90 8.79 -6.99 -2.75
C ARG A 90 9.98 -6.08 -2.39
N LYS A 91 9.94 -4.81 -2.74
CA LYS A 91 11.07 -3.90 -2.53
C LYS A 91 11.24 -3.58 -1.04
N TRP A 92 12.48 -3.59 -0.58
CA TRP A 92 12.86 -3.10 0.74
C TRP A 92 12.42 -1.64 0.90
N GLY A 93 11.85 -1.30 2.06
CA GLY A 93 11.45 0.07 2.37
C GLY A 93 10.09 0.50 1.82
N ASP A 94 9.39 -0.34 1.05
CA ASP A 94 8.02 -0.08 0.61
C ASP A 94 7.01 -0.59 1.65
N THR A 95 7.24 -0.22 2.89
CA THR A 95 6.47 -0.67 4.06
C THR A 95 5.24 0.19 4.31
N VAL A 96 4.24 -0.42 4.92
CA VAL A 96 3.04 0.22 5.45
C VAL A 96 2.87 -0.19 6.90
N ASP A 97 2.14 0.61 7.67
CA ASP A 97 1.89 0.30 9.08
C ASP A 97 1.13 -1.05 9.20
N PRO A 98 1.74 -2.08 9.82
CA PRO A 98 1.10 -3.38 9.97
C PRO A 98 -0.20 -3.34 10.78
N ASN A 99 -0.34 -2.42 11.73
CA ASN A 99 -1.54 -2.31 12.58
C ASN A 99 -2.80 -2.07 11.75
N ILE A 100 -2.69 -1.37 10.63
CA ILE A 100 -3.82 -1.11 9.72
C ILE A 100 -4.35 -2.42 9.10
N TYR A 101 -3.49 -3.41 8.92
CA TYR A 101 -3.87 -4.71 8.35
C TYR A 101 -4.25 -5.73 9.42
N LEU A 102 -3.66 -5.65 10.60
CA LEU A 102 -3.93 -6.57 11.72
C LEU A 102 -5.21 -6.24 12.47
N SER A 103 -5.66 -4.98 12.47
CA SER A 103 -6.90 -4.54 13.13
C SER A 103 -8.20 -4.98 12.44
N GLY A 104 -8.12 -5.69 11.31
CA GLY A 104 -9.29 -6.02 10.51
C GLY A 104 -9.82 -4.86 9.65
N ASP A 105 -9.24 -3.67 9.80
CA ASP A 105 -9.50 -2.51 8.92
C ASP A 105 -8.76 -2.63 7.57
N ALA A 106 -8.10 -3.76 7.34
CA ALA A 106 -7.49 -4.06 6.06
C ALA A 106 -8.55 -3.98 4.96
N PRO A 107 -8.24 -3.36 3.82
CA PRO A 107 -9.17 -3.28 2.72
C PRO A 107 -9.56 -4.69 2.30
N SER A 108 -10.84 -5.01 2.40
CA SER A 108 -11.44 -6.24 1.87
C SER A 108 -10.98 -6.48 0.43
N PRO A 109 -10.75 -7.72 -0.02
CA PRO A 109 -10.41 -7.99 -1.41
C PRO A 109 -11.45 -7.34 -2.31
N GLU A 110 -10.93 -6.59 -3.28
CA GLU A 110 -11.71 -5.79 -4.20
C GLU A 110 -12.69 -6.66 -4.98
N PRO A 111 -14.00 -6.34 -4.99
CA PRO A 111 -14.88 -6.91 -6.00
C PRO A 111 -14.39 -6.43 -7.37
N THR A 112 -14.14 -7.38 -8.25
CA THR A 112 -13.79 -7.15 -9.65
C THR A 112 -14.96 -6.48 -10.38
N GLN A 113 -15.05 -5.15 -10.31
CA GLN A 113 -15.91 -4.38 -11.20
C GLN A 113 -15.21 -3.14 -11.75
N PRO A 114 -15.33 -2.90 -13.07
CA PRO A 114 -14.69 -1.76 -13.72
C PRO A 114 -15.46 -0.46 -13.51
N SER A 115 -14.72 0.59 -13.25
CA SER A 115 -14.78 1.89 -13.92
C SER A 115 -15.81 2.95 -13.61
N LYS A 116 -16.62 3.06 -12.66
CA LYS A 116 -17.14 4.38 -12.25
C LYS A 116 -17.24 4.42 -10.74
N ALA A 117 -16.45 5.30 -10.12
CA ALA A 117 -16.57 5.55 -8.71
C ALA A 117 -17.97 6.15 -8.47
N ASN A 118 -18.71 5.61 -7.51
CA ASN A 118 -19.95 6.23 -7.05
C ASN A 118 -19.69 6.95 -5.71
N LEU A 119 -18.81 7.96 -5.78
CA LEU A 119 -18.43 8.74 -4.61
C LEU A 119 -19.51 9.76 -4.27
N ARG A 120 -19.80 9.91 -2.99
CA ARG A 120 -20.49 11.11 -2.51
C ARG A 120 -19.59 12.33 -2.73
N VAL A 121 -20.08 13.34 -3.40
CA VAL A 121 -19.36 14.61 -3.64
C VAL A 121 -19.56 15.51 -2.42
N ASP A 122 -18.76 15.25 -1.37
CA ASP A 122 -18.88 15.95 -0.09
C ASP A 122 -17.70 16.89 0.20
N GLY A 123 -16.70 16.91 -0.67
CA GLY A 123 -15.50 17.70 -0.52
C GLY A 123 -14.57 17.21 0.59
N ARG A 124 -14.71 15.93 1.00
CA ARG A 124 -13.83 15.29 1.98
C ARG A 124 -12.93 14.27 1.30
N LEU A 125 -11.64 14.39 1.55
CA LEU A 125 -10.63 13.46 1.01
C LEU A 125 -10.51 12.23 1.94
N GLY A 126 -11.60 11.48 2.02
CA GLY A 126 -11.67 10.26 2.83
C GLY A 126 -11.15 9.02 2.10
N ARG A 127 -11.12 7.89 2.81
CA ARG A 127 -10.60 6.61 2.33
C ARG A 127 -11.22 6.16 1.00
N ASN A 128 -12.53 6.33 0.83
CA ASN A 128 -13.20 5.95 -0.41
C ASN A 128 -12.78 6.82 -1.61
N THR A 129 -12.54 8.12 -1.40
CA THR A 129 -12.01 9.01 -2.43
C THR A 129 -10.59 8.58 -2.84
N TRP A 130 -9.75 8.23 -1.85
CA TRP A 130 -8.41 7.71 -2.11
C TRP A 130 -8.43 6.39 -2.88
N ARG A 131 -9.28 5.44 -2.50
CA ARG A 131 -9.44 4.17 -3.23
C ARG A 131 -9.84 4.40 -4.68
N ALA A 132 -10.82 5.27 -4.90
CA ALA A 132 -11.26 5.60 -6.26
C ALA A 132 -10.14 6.26 -7.08
N TRP A 133 -9.35 7.12 -6.46
CA TRP A 133 -8.21 7.75 -7.13
C TRP A 133 -7.10 6.75 -7.44
N GLN A 134 -6.73 5.91 -6.46
CA GLN A 134 -5.76 4.82 -6.67
C GLN A 134 -6.20 3.88 -7.81
N ARG A 135 -7.51 3.58 -7.91
CA ARG A 135 -8.07 2.78 -9.00
C ARG A 135 -7.89 3.49 -10.34
N ALA A 136 -8.28 4.75 -10.45
CA ALA A 136 -8.11 5.54 -11.67
C ALA A 136 -6.65 5.64 -12.11
N LEU A 137 -5.71 5.74 -11.14
CA LEU A 137 -4.28 5.71 -11.43
C LEU A 137 -3.81 4.34 -11.95
N LYS A 138 -4.37 3.25 -11.41
CA LYS A 138 -4.03 1.87 -11.79
C LYS A 138 -4.56 1.52 -13.18
N ASP A 139 -5.73 2.02 -13.52
CA ASP A 139 -6.39 1.76 -14.81
C ASP A 139 -5.67 2.42 -15.99
N ASN A 140 -4.78 3.38 -15.74
CA ASN A 140 -3.97 4.01 -16.77
C ASN A 140 -2.49 3.62 -16.65
N PRO A 141 -1.97 2.78 -17.56
CA PRO A 141 -0.58 2.31 -17.51
C PRO A 141 0.48 3.42 -17.53
N LYS A 142 0.16 4.59 -18.11
CA LYS A 142 1.08 5.75 -18.19
C LYS A 142 1.43 6.30 -16.80
N TYR A 143 0.60 6.06 -15.79
CA TYR A 143 0.84 6.57 -14.44
C TYR A 143 1.69 5.63 -13.59
N GLU A 144 1.99 4.42 -14.09
CA GLU A 144 2.85 3.43 -13.44
C GLU A 144 2.48 3.21 -11.97
N TYR A 145 1.19 3.07 -11.70
CA TYR A 145 0.71 2.80 -10.36
C TYR A 145 0.65 1.29 -10.10
N TYR A 146 1.60 0.81 -9.33
CA TYR A 146 1.70 -0.60 -8.94
C TYR A 146 1.31 -0.84 -7.47
N GLY A 147 0.75 0.19 -6.81
CA GLY A 147 0.32 0.13 -5.42
C GLY A 147 -0.98 -0.62 -5.21
N ILE A 148 -1.29 -0.87 -3.94
CA ILE A 148 -2.58 -1.42 -3.50
C ILE A 148 -3.63 -0.31 -3.53
N ILE A 149 -4.89 -0.70 -3.74
CA ILE A 149 -6.03 0.20 -3.64
C ILE A 149 -6.57 0.13 -2.20
N ASP A 150 -5.84 0.72 -1.27
CA ASP A 150 -6.10 0.66 0.17
C ASP A 150 -6.78 1.92 0.74
N GLY A 151 -6.82 2.98 -0.06
CA GLY A 151 -7.35 4.27 0.37
C GLY A 151 -6.36 5.07 1.23
N MET A 152 -5.09 4.68 1.22
CA MET A 152 -4.01 5.38 1.93
C MET A 152 -2.92 5.81 0.94
N PRO A 153 -2.71 7.11 0.76
CA PRO A 153 -1.72 7.60 -0.19
C PRO A 153 -0.31 7.53 0.39
N GLY A 154 0.46 6.56 -0.06
CA GLY A 154 1.91 6.48 0.19
C GLY A 154 2.73 7.08 -0.95
N PRO A 155 4.08 7.02 -0.89
CA PRO A 155 4.97 7.55 -1.92
C PRO A 155 4.67 7.03 -3.33
N ILE A 156 4.27 5.76 -3.47
CA ILE A 156 3.88 5.16 -4.76
C ILE A 156 2.64 5.86 -5.32
N THR A 157 1.62 6.09 -4.48
CA THR A 157 0.41 6.82 -4.89
C THR A 157 0.76 8.24 -5.33
N TRP A 158 1.61 8.94 -4.57
CA TRP A 158 2.01 10.30 -4.91
C TRP A 158 2.82 10.38 -6.20
N LYS A 159 3.73 9.45 -6.45
CA LYS A 159 4.47 9.38 -7.72
C LYS A 159 3.52 9.18 -8.92
N ALA A 160 2.53 8.32 -8.79
CA ALA A 160 1.53 8.12 -9.85
C ALA A 160 0.65 9.38 -10.05
N ILE A 161 0.22 10.04 -8.97
CA ILE A 161 -0.49 11.32 -9.05
C ILE A 161 0.38 12.37 -9.75
N GLN A 162 1.66 12.47 -9.40
CA GLN A 162 2.59 13.42 -10.00
C GLN A 162 2.77 13.17 -11.50
N ARG A 163 2.88 11.89 -11.93
CA ARG A 163 2.86 11.54 -13.37
C ARG A 163 1.57 11.96 -14.04
N SER A 164 0.42 11.72 -13.40
CA SER A 164 -0.90 12.04 -13.98
C SER A 164 -1.12 13.53 -14.20
N CYS A 165 -0.48 14.39 -13.43
CA CYS A 165 -0.64 15.85 -13.52
C CYS A 165 0.61 16.60 -14.02
N GLY A 166 1.65 15.88 -14.47
CA GLY A 166 2.89 16.48 -14.98
C GLY A 166 3.72 17.21 -13.94
N ALA A 167 3.62 16.83 -12.66
CA ALA A 167 4.44 17.37 -11.59
C ALA A 167 5.77 16.61 -11.45
N LYS A 168 6.75 17.19 -10.74
CA LYS A 168 8.00 16.49 -10.40
C LYS A 168 7.69 15.20 -9.63
N VAL A 169 8.24 14.08 -10.12
CA VAL A 169 7.96 12.74 -9.57
C VAL A 169 8.94 12.40 -8.44
N ASP A 170 8.67 12.92 -7.24
CA ASP A 170 9.47 12.68 -6.03
C ASP A 170 8.73 11.87 -4.95
N GLY A 171 7.42 11.70 -5.10
CA GLY A 171 6.58 11.01 -4.14
C GLY A 171 6.16 11.88 -2.95
N VAL A 172 6.43 13.19 -2.98
CA VAL A 172 6.13 14.14 -1.90
C VAL A 172 4.95 15.04 -2.29
N PRO A 173 3.87 15.10 -1.48
CA PRO A 173 2.67 15.89 -1.78
C PRO A 173 2.86 17.40 -1.48
N GLY A 174 3.82 18.04 -2.15
CA GLY A 174 4.11 19.47 -1.97
C GLY A 174 3.08 20.41 -2.64
N PRO A 175 3.20 21.72 -2.39
CA PRO A 175 2.31 22.74 -2.99
C PRO A 175 2.29 22.68 -4.52
N ASN A 176 3.43 22.40 -5.15
CA ASN A 176 3.53 22.31 -6.61
C ASN A 176 2.73 21.12 -7.17
N THR A 177 2.77 19.96 -6.53
CA THR A 177 1.93 18.81 -6.88
C THR A 177 0.45 19.16 -6.75
N ARG A 178 0.05 19.84 -5.68
CA ARG A 178 -1.34 20.25 -5.44
C ARG A 178 -1.83 21.23 -6.51
N LYS A 179 -1.01 22.21 -6.89
CA LYS A 179 -1.30 23.14 -8.00
C LYS A 179 -1.42 22.42 -9.33
N ALA A 180 -0.57 21.43 -9.60
CA ALA A 180 -0.63 20.64 -10.81
C ALA A 180 -1.93 19.82 -10.90
N VAL A 181 -2.38 19.21 -9.80
CA VAL A 181 -3.69 18.53 -9.73
C VAL A 181 -4.83 19.52 -9.96
N GLN A 182 -4.80 20.73 -9.37
CA GLN A 182 -5.83 21.75 -9.62
C GLN A 182 -5.87 22.15 -11.10
N ARG A 183 -4.72 22.32 -11.78
CA ARG A 183 -4.66 22.58 -13.23
C ARG A 183 -5.28 21.42 -14.02
N LEU A 184 -4.93 20.18 -13.69
CA LEU A 184 -5.51 19.01 -14.34
C LEU A 184 -7.04 19.00 -14.20
N LEU A 185 -7.56 19.22 -12.98
CA LEU A 185 -9.00 19.25 -12.74
C LEU A 185 -9.69 20.43 -13.48
N LYS A 186 -8.98 21.55 -13.66
CA LYS A 186 -9.47 22.68 -14.46
C LYS A 186 -9.53 22.35 -15.95
N ASN A 187 -8.50 21.66 -16.47
CA ASN A 187 -8.49 21.17 -17.85
C ASN A 187 -9.61 20.14 -18.11
N LEU A 188 -9.93 19.32 -17.11
CA LEU A 188 -11.06 18.39 -17.15
C LEU A 188 -12.43 19.07 -16.96
N ARG A 189 -12.47 20.42 -16.83
CA ARG A 189 -13.68 21.22 -16.60
C ARG A 189 -14.46 20.87 -15.32
N GLU A 190 -13.77 20.30 -14.34
CA GLU A 190 -14.36 19.93 -13.03
C GLU A 190 -14.04 20.95 -11.93
N TYR A 191 -13.05 21.82 -12.14
CA TYR A 191 -12.60 22.80 -11.16
C TYR A 191 -12.57 24.21 -11.77
N SER A 192 -13.26 25.17 -11.13
CA SER A 192 -13.29 26.59 -11.53
C SER A 192 -12.55 27.53 -10.55
N GLY A 193 -12.05 26.97 -9.42
CA GLY A 193 -11.41 27.76 -8.39
C GLY A 193 -9.98 28.24 -8.74
N ARG A 194 -9.35 28.93 -7.78
CA ARG A 194 -7.97 29.40 -7.91
C ARG A 194 -6.98 28.24 -7.85
N ILE A 195 -5.89 28.36 -8.59
CA ILE A 195 -4.77 27.41 -8.54
C ILE A 195 -3.78 27.88 -7.46
N ASP A 196 -4.12 27.64 -6.21
CA ASP A 196 -3.38 28.11 -5.03
C ASP A 196 -2.57 27.01 -4.33
N GLY A 197 -2.82 25.74 -4.66
CA GLY A 197 -2.20 24.59 -3.99
C GLY A 197 -2.88 24.22 -2.67
N ILE A 198 -4.04 24.82 -2.36
CA ILE A 198 -4.82 24.48 -1.17
C ILE A 198 -5.89 23.45 -1.55
N TRP A 199 -5.89 22.33 -0.86
CA TRP A 199 -6.89 21.28 -1.07
C TRP A 199 -8.11 21.50 -0.18
N GLY A 200 -8.85 22.56 -0.50
CA GLY A 200 -10.13 22.85 0.12
C GLY A 200 -11.26 22.00 -0.47
N ARG A 201 -12.48 22.17 0.10
CA ARG A 201 -13.68 21.43 -0.32
C ARG A 201 -13.94 21.51 -1.82
N GLY A 202 -13.70 22.68 -2.46
CA GLY A 202 -13.89 22.85 -3.90
C GLY A 202 -13.00 21.96 -4.74
N THR A 203 -11.70 21.88 -4.42
CA THR A 203 -10.73 21.01 -5.12
C THR A 203 -11.10 19.54 -4.94
N ILE A 204 -11.43 19.14 -3.71
CA ILE A 204 -11.77 17.73 -3.42
C ILE A 204 -13.08 17.32 -4.08
N SER A 205 -14.10 18.18 -4.06
CA SER A 205 -15.37 17.93 -4.78
C SER A 205 -15.15 17.80 -6.29
N ALA A 206 -14.27 18.61 -6.86
CA ALA A 206 -13.89 18.52 -8.27
C ALA A 206 -13.21 17.18 -8.58
N LEU A 207 -12.30 16.74 -7.74
CA LEU A 207 -11.67 15.42 -7.85
C LEU A 207 -12.70 14.30 -7.78
N GLN A 208 -13.62 14.33 -6.80
CA GLN A 208 -14.67 13.34 -6.65
C GLN A 208 -15.57 13.26 -7.89
N ARG A 209 -15.95 14.41 -8.48
CA ARG A 209 -16.71 14.44 -9.75
C ARG A 209 -15.91 13.86 -10.92
N ALA A 210 -14.64 14.22 -11.06
CA ALA A 210 -13.77 13.69 -12.11
C ALA A 210 -13.64 12.15 -12.02
N LEU A 211 -13.48 11.62 -10.81
CA LEU A 211 -13.41 10.18 -10.55
C LEU A 211 -14.75 9.49 -10.86
N ASN A 212 -15.89 10.07 -10.45
CA ASN A 212 -17.23 9.51 -10.74
C ASN A 212 -17.52 9.48 -12.24
N LYS A 213 -17.07 10.48 -12.99
CA LYS A 213 -17.23 10.53 -14.44
C LYS A 213 -16.24 9.62 -15.18
N GLY A 214 -15.19 9.12 -14.50
CA GLY A 214 -14.13 8.35 -15.13
C GLY A 214 -13.29 9.16 -16.11
N VAL A 215 -13.26 10.48 -15.99
CA VAL A 215 -12.47 11.38 -16.85
C VAL A 215 -11.07 11.65 -16.32
N TYR A 216 -10.76 11.17 -15.13
CA TYR A 216 -9.41 11.16 -14.57
C TYR A 216 -8.63 9.99 -15.18
N LYS A 217 -8.15 10.17 -16.43
CA LYS A 217 -7.45 9.13 -17.20
C LYS A 217 -6.12 9.64 -17.70
#